data_73a525bdcfdbf5e3a65f67bc3676fe49
#
_entry.id   73a525bdcfdbf5e3a65f67bc3676fe49
#
_cell.length_a   1.000
_cell.length_b   1.000
_cell.length_c   1.000
_cell.angle_alpha   90.00
_cell.angle_beta   90.00
_cell.angle_gamma   90.00
#
_symmetry.space_group_name_H-M   'P 1'
#
loop_
_entity.id
_entity.type
_entity.pdbx_description
1 polymer ?
#
loop_
_entity_poly.entity_id
_entity_poly.type
_entity_poly.pdbx_seq_one_letter_code
_entity_poly.pdbx_strand_id
1 'polypeptide(L)'
;MTVASLSVGDFRRDALPRVVDILAVLVAASLPWSTSATGILIALWLVATVPTVSIEGLRREVMSAAGGLPVLLALFAALAMAWAGVPFAERLHGLDSFLRLLTIPMLLAQFRRSDRGWLVGAAFLCSATVLLATSYVMINLPNALTLGRGYGVPVKDDIAQSGIFTLCAFALFRIAVDRWNEGRRGVAAAGVALGLLFLANMIYVVTSRTALVVIPLLYVLLAFHLRLNRGSLRAIVAYAAAGLAALAFVWMTSHHLRARVSVVSSEINEHVATGADTSSGARLEFWKYSLRIVEDAPLVGHGTGTIASEFQRHADGAAGASARNPHNQIFTVGIQLGAVGVLILLAMWSAHWLMFTGPGLTAWIGMVVVTQNIVGCLFNSHLLDFTQGWLYVFGVGVFGGTVLRHAKVAAQPAVSAPRP
;
A
#
# COMPACT_ATOMS: atom_id res chain seq x y z
N MET A 1 12.57 41.63 24.16
CA MET A 1 11.94 40.39 23.63
C MET A 1 12.22 39.27 24.62
N THR A 2 11.27 38.95 25.48
CA THR A 2 11.38 37.92 26.52
C THR A 2 11.19 36.55 25.83
N VAL A 3 12.26 35.75 25.78
CA VAL A 3 12.18 34.35 25.37
C VAL A 3 11.39 33.64 26.47
N ALA A 4 10.10 33.36 26.19
CA ALA A 4 9.27 32.57 27.09
C ALA A 4 9.91 31.17 27.18
N SER A 5 10.40 30.81 28.35
CA SER A 5 10.85 29.46 28.69
C SER A 5 9.63 28.53 28.69
N LEU A 6 9.39 27.85 27.60
CA LEU A 6 8.42 26.76 27.53
C LEU A 6 8.79 25.74 28.63
N SER A 7 7.88 25.47 29.55
CA SER A 7 8.09 24.43 30.55
C SER A 7 8.15 23.07 29.84
N VAL A 8 8.86 22.09 30.39
CA VAL A 8 8.88 20.71 29.88
C VAL A 8 7.47 20.12 29.74
N GLY A 9 6.54 20.57 30.58
CA GLY A 9 5.12 20.20 30.53
C GLY A 9 4.38 20.78 29.32
N ASP A 10 4.65 22.03 28.94
CA ASP A 10 4.03 22.70 27.79
C ASP A 10 4.60 22.13 26.47
N PHE A 11 5.90 21.81 26.43
CA PHE A 11 6.53 21.14 25.28
C PHE A 11 5.89 19.77 25.03
N ARG A 12 5.65 18.96 26.07
CA ARG A 12 5.00 17.65 25.94
C ARG A 12 3.55 17.74 25.49
N ARG A 13 2.81 18.76 25.89
CA ARG A 13 1.38 18.90 25.59
C ARG A 13 1.12 19.47 24.21
N ASP A 14 1.87 20.46 23.77
CA ASP A 14 1.56 21.24 22.57
C ASP A 14 2.55 21.09 21.42
N ALA A 15 3.85 21.00 21.72
CA ALA A 15 4.88 20.93 20.68
C ALA A 15 5.12 19.49 20.20
N LEU A 16 5.19 18.52 21.11
CA LEU A 16 5.53 17.14 20.75
C LEU A 16 4.51 16.48 19.81
N PRO A 17 3.18 16.61 19.98
CA PRO A 17 2.22 16.10 18.99
C PRO A 17 2.40 16.69 17.59
N ARG A 18 2.79 17.98 17.50
CA ARG A 18 3.10 18.62 16.21
C ARG A 18 4.36 18.02 15.56
N VAL A 19 5.39 17.75 16.36
CA VAL A 19 6.61 17.07 15.86
C VAL A 19 6.28 15.70 15.33
N VAL A 20 5.46 14.92 16.02
CA VAL A 20 5.02 13.59 15.57
C VAL A 20 4.25 13.68 14.24
N ASP A 21 3.36 14.67 14.09
CA ASP A 21 2.66 14.89 12.82
C ASP A 21 3.62 15.28 11.69
N ILE A 22 4.60 16.15 11.95
CA ILE A 22 5.63 16.55 10.97
C ILE A 22 6.48 15.34 10.57
N LEU A 23 6.89 14.50 11.52
CA LEU A 23 7.65 13.29 11.20
C LEU A 23 6.85 12.34 10.30
N ALA A 24 5.54 12.16 10.55
CA ALA A 24 4.69 11.37 9.66
C ALA A 24 4.60 11.97 8.23
N VAL A 25 4.56 13.31 8.11
CA VAL A 25 4.62 14.03 6.83
C VAL A 25 5.95 13.77 6.12
N LEU A 26 7.07 13.83 6.85
CA LEU A 26 8.41 13.57 6.30
C LEU A 26 8.59 12.10 5.87
N VAL A 27 8.04 11.13 6.63
CA VAL A 27 7.99 9.72 6.22
C VAL A 27 7.28 9.59 4.88
N ALA A 28 6.10 10.18 4.74
CA ALA A 28 5.33 10.14 3.51
C ALA A 28 6.07 10.78 2.32
N ALA A 29 6.76 11.89 2.54
CA ALA A 29 7.56 12.57 1.52
C ALA A 29 8.80 11.76 1.11
N SER A 30 9.44 11.04 2.04
CA SER A 30 10.64 10.22 1.77
C SER A 30 10.32 8.87 1.13
N LEU A 31 9.11 8.35 1.35
CA LEU A 31 8.71 7.01 0.93
C LEU A 31 8.88 6.75 -0.57
N PRO A 32 8.61 7.68 -1.50
CA PRO A 32 8.88 7.47 -2.92
C PRO A 32 10.37 7.36 -3.28
N TRP A 33 11.27 7.94 -2.48
CA TRP A 33 12.67 8.16 -2.86
C TRP A 33 13.67 7.20 -2.24
N SER A 34 13.62 6.97 -0.92
CA SER A 34 14.70 6.30 -0.21
C SER A 34 14.17 5.38 0.90
N THR A 35 14.56 4.11 0.84
CA THR A 35 14.27 3.15 1.91
C THR A 35 14.99 3.50 3.21
N SER A 36 16.26 3.93 3.14
CA SER A 36 17.06 4.29 4.31
C SER A 36 16.52 5.54 5.00
N ALA A 37 16.25 6.62 4.25
CA ALA A 37 15.68 7.85 4.80
C ALA A 37 14.31 7.58 5.43
N THR A 38 13.46 6.79 4.77
CA THR A 38 12.16 6.38 5.30
C THR A 38 12.30 5.58 6.59
N GLY A 39 13.22 4.62 6.65
CA GLY A 39 13.47 3.82 7.85
C GLY A 39 13.94 4.67 9.03
N ILE A 40 14.87 5.61 8.81
CA ILE A 40 15.34 6.55 9.85
C ILE A 40 14.18 7.42 10.35
N LEU A 41 13.38 7.98 9.44
CA LEU A 41 12.25 8.84 9.81
C LEU A 41 11.16 8.05 10.56
N ILE A 42 10.92 6.79 10.21
CA ILE A 42 10.00 5.90 10.94
C ILE A 42 10.52 5.65 12.36
N ALA A 43 11.82 5.37 12.52
CA ALA A 43 12.42 5.18 13.84
C ALA A 43 12.28 6.45 14.71
N LEU A 44 12.57 7.63 14.15
CA LEU A 44 12.36 8.91 14.82
C LEU A 44 10.88 9.15 15.17
N TRP A 45 9.97 8.84 14.23
CA TRP A 45 8.53 8.94 14.46
C TRP A 45 8.07 8.01 15.58
N LEU A 46 8.54 6.76 15.63
CA LEU A 46 8.23 5.80 16.69
C LEU A 46 8.68 6.35 18.05
N VAL A 47 9.93 6.78 18.17
CA VAL A 47 10.48 7.36 19.41
C VAL A 47 9.67 8.57 19.88
N ALA A 48 9.35 9.49 18.94
CA ALA A 48 8.57 10.68 19.27
C ALA A 48 7.11 10.37 19.59
N THR A 49 6.54 9.29 19.04
CA THR A 49 5.12 8.91 19.23
C THR A 49 4.87 8.30 20.62
N VAL A 50 5.81 7.48 21.15
CA VAL A 50 5.66 6.79 22.45
C VAL A 50 5.17 7.73 23.57
N PRO A 51 5.79 8.91 23.84
CA PRO A 51 5.34 9.78 24.92
C PRO A 51 4.05 10.55 24.61
N THR A 52 3.52 10.51 23.38
CA THR A 52 2.30 11.24 22.98
C THR A 52 1.06 10.35 22.99
N VAL A 53 1.23 9.04 22.83
CA VAL A 53 0.09 8.10 22.80
C VAL A 53 -0.33 7.76 24.22
N SER A 54 -1.60 8.01 24.55
CA SER A 54 -2.17 7.56 25.81
C SER A 54 -2.42 6.04 25.76
N ILE A 55 -2.17 5.36 26.88
CA ILE A 55 -2.41 3.91 27.02
C ILE A 55 -3.87 3.58 26.67
N GLU A 56 -4.82 4.38 27.13
CA GLU A 56 -6.24 4.21 26.84
C GLU A 56 -6.54 4.39 25.33
N GLY A 57 -5.94 5.39 24.69
CA GLY A 57 -6.06 5.63 23.25
C GLY A 57 -5.51 4.45 22.44
N LEU A 58 -4.34 3.94 22.80
CA LEU A 58 -3.74 2.78 22.12
C LEU A 58 -4.56 1.51 22.37
N ARG A 59 -4.97 1.26 23.62
CA ARG A 59 -5.84 0.12 23.95
C ARG A 59 -7.12 0.12 23.14
N ARG A 60 -7.78 1.26 23.01
CA ARG A 60 -8.99 1.39 22.19
C ARG A 60 -8.76 0.97 20.74
N GLU A 61 -7.66 1.42 20.12
CA GLU A 61 -7.36 1.06 18.73
C GLU A 61 -6.95 -0.43 18.61
N VAL A 62 -6.17 -0.97 19.53
CA VAL A 62 -5.81 -2.39 19.58
C VAL A 62 -7.03 -3.29 19.81
N MET A 63 -8.03 -2.84 20.54
CA MET A 63 -9.29 -3.59 20.75
C MET A 63 -10.26 -3.46 19.57
N SER A 64 -10.00 -2.60 18.59
CA SER A 64 -10.76 -2.52 17.34
C SER A 64 -10.28 -3.55 16.32
N ALA A 65 -11.15 -3.99 15.42
CA ALA A 65 -10.75 -4.92 14.35
C ALA A 65 -9.62 -4.33 13.48
N ALA A 66 -9.68 -3.01 13.18
CA ALA A 66 -8.69 -2.35 12.33
C ALA A 66 -7.30 -2.25 12.96
N GLY A 67 -7.19 -2.12 14.27
CA GLY A 67 -5.90 -2.06 14.95
C GLY A 67 -5.47 -3.39 15.56
N GLY A 68 -6.42 -4.21 16.02
CA GLY A 68 -6.14 -5.48 16.71
C GLY A 68 -5.73 -6.63 15.80
N LEU A 69 -6.32 -6.76 14.60
CA LEU A 69 -5.95 -7.82 13.66
C LEU A 69 -4.51 -7.70 13.16
N PRO A 70 -3.99 -6.50 12.80
CA PRO A 70 -2.55 -6.33 12.55
C PRO A 70 -1.66 -6.76 13.71
N VAL A 71 -2.04 -6.38 14.95
CA VAL A 71 -1.31 -6.79 16.16
C VAL A 71 -1.36 -8.29 16.35
N LEU A 72 -2.53 -8.90 16.18
CA LEU A 72 -2.70 -10.36 16.29
C LEU A 72 -1.84 -11.11 15.28
N LEU A 73 -1.79 -10.64 14.01
CA LEU A 73 -0.94 -11.25 12.98
C LEU A 73 0.54 -11.15 13.34
N ALA A 74 0.99 -9.98 13.83
CA ALA A 74 2.39 -9.80 14.25
C ALA A 74 2.75 -10.64 15.48
N LEU A 75 1.86 -10.72 16.47
CA LEU A 75 2.06 -11.56 17.66
C LEU A 75 2.05 -13.05 17.31
N PHE A 76 1.17 -13.48 16.40
CA PHE A 76 1.14 -14.86 15.95
C PHE A 76 2.42 -15.20 15.16
N ALA A 77 2.94 -14.29 14.33
CA ALA A 77 4.24 -14.46 13.69
C ALA A 77 5.39 -14.53 14.70
N ALA A 78 5.37 -13.73 15.77
CA ALA A 78 6.36 -13.80 16.83
C ALA A 78 6.28 -15.14 17.58
N LEU A 79 5.07 -15.62 17.90
CA LEU A 79 4.85 -16.91 18.52
C LEU A 79 5.35 -18.06 17.61
N ALA A 80 5.14 -17.94 16.30
CA ALA A 80 5.52 -18.94 15.30
C ALA A 80 7.06 -19.11 15.18
N MET A 81 7.85 -18.21 15.72
CA MET A 81 9.29 -18.43 15.87
C MET A 81 9.63 -19.61 16.78
N ALA A 82 8.73 -19.99 17.71
CA ALA A 82 9.00 -21.03 18.68
C ALA A 82 9.14 -22.43 18.06
N TRP A 83 8.46 -22.70 16.94
CA TRP A 83 8.52 -23.98 16.23
C TRP A 83 9.23 -23.91 14.88
N ALA A 84 9.76 -22.76 14.48
CA ALA A 84 10.47 -22.63 13.22
C ALA A 84 11.77 -23.43 13.23
N GLY A 85 11.94 -24.35 12.26
CA GLY A 85 13.10 -25.24 12.11
C GLY A 85 14.34 -24.58 11.48
N VAL A 86 14.56 -23.26 11.71
CA VAL A 86 15.66 -22.48 11.13
C VAL A 86 16.44 -21.74 12.22
N PRO A 87 17.68 -21.27 11.94
CA PRO A 87 18.46 -20.47 12.87
C PRO A 87 17.72 -19.23 13.37
N PHE A 88 18.00 -18.80 14.61
CA PHE A 88 17.32 -17.66 15.24
C PHE A 88 17.43 -16.36 14.44
N ALA A 89 18.55 -16.13 13.75
CA ALA A 89 18.73 -14.97 12.88
C ALA A 89 17.73 -14.95 11.71
N GLU A 90 17.42 -16.10 11.12
CA GLU A 90 16.42 -16.20 10.04
C GLU A 90 15.00 -15.99 10.57
N ARG A 91 14.69 -16.49 11.78
CA ARG A 91 13.42 -16.23 12.47
C ARG A 91 13.21 -14.74 12.70
N LEU A 92 14.23 -14.02 13.21
CA LEU A 92 14.20 -12.58 13.42
C LEU A 92 14.02 -11.82 12.11
N HIS A 93 14.76 -12.21 11.07
CA HIS A 93 14.62 -11.60 9.75
C HIS A 93 13.22 -11.80 9.17
N GLY A 94 12.64 -13.00 9.32
CA GLY A 94 11.26 -13.29 8.93
C GLY A 94 10.24 -12.46 9.70
N LEU A 95 10.46 -12.22 11.01
CA LEU A 95 9.58 -11.45 11.87
C LEU A 95 9.60 -9.95 11.54
N ASP A 96 10.73 -9.38 11.13
CA ASP A 96 10.91 -7.93 10.90
C ASP A 96 9.79 -7.33 10.04
N SER A 97 9.42 -8.03 8.98
CA SER A 97 8.34 -7.60 8.08
C SER A 97 6.95 -7.54 8.74
N PHE A 98 6.67 -8.37 9.74
CA PHE A 98 5.41 -8.35 10.47
C PHE A 98 5.37 -7.25 11.55
N LEU A 99 6.52 -6.86 12.11
CA LEU A 99 6.58 -5.85 13.18
C LEU A 99 6.06 -4.48 12.72
N ARG A 100 6.18 -4.14 11.44
CA ARG A 100 5.61 -2.89 10.90
C ARG A 100 4.10 -2.77 11.11
N LEU A 101 3.38 -3.89 11.18
CA LEU A 101 1.93 -3.91 11.42
C LEU A 101 1.55 -3.34 12.79
N LEU A 102 2.45 -3.42 13.79
CA LEU A 102 2.26 -2.85 15.12
C LEU A 102 2.16 -1.32 15.09
N THR A 103 2.60 -0.67 14.02
CA THR A 103 2.50 0.79 13.88
C THR A 103 1.11 1.26 13.44
N ILE A 104 0.26 0.37 12.88
CA ILE A 104 -1.11 0.72 12.46
C ILE A 104 -1.93 1.28 13.63
N PRO A 105 -2.09 0.60 14.78
CA PRO A 105 -2.86 1.15 15.89
C PRO A 105 -2.26 2.44 16.45
N MET A 106 -0.95 2.65 16.38
CA MET A 106 -0.30 3.91 16.80
C MET A 106 -0.69 5.06 15.87
N LEU A 107 -0.65 4.86 14.55
CA LEU A 107 -1.09 5.84 13.56
C LEU A 107 -2.59 6.11 13.64
N LEU A 108 -3.43 5.07 13.85
CA LEU A 108 -4.87 5.24 14.09
C LEU A 108 -5.11 6.13 15.31
N ALA A 109 -4.43 5.87 16.44
CA ALA A 109 -4.55 6.66 17.66
C ALA A 109 -4.06 8.10 17.46
N GLN A 110 -2.98 8.34 16.71
CA GLN A 110 -2.45 9.65 16.40
C GLN A 110 -3.45 10.46 15.56
N PHE A 111 -3.86 9.94 14.38
CA PHE A 111 -4.67 10.67 13.41
C PHE A 111 -6.17 10.69 13.74
N ARG A 112 -6.61 9.91 14.72
CA ARG A 112 -7.92 10.10 15.35
C ARG A 112 -7.98 11.37 16.21
N ARG A 113 -6.85 11.90 16.66
CA ARG A 113 -6.72 13.14 17.44
C ARG A 113 -6.24 14.32 16.60
N SER A 114 -5.32 14.08 15.66
CA SER A 114 -4.75 15.09 14.76
C SER A 114 -5.69 15.40 13.59
N ASP A 115 -5.79 16.68 13.22
CA ASP A 115 -6.49 17.16 12.02
C ASP A 115 -5.55 17.30 10.82
N ARG A 116 -4.28 16.90 10.96
CA ARG A 116 -3.21 17.08 9.97
C ARG A 116 -2.99 15.89 9.06
N GLY A 117 -3.84 14.85 9.10
CA GLY A 117 -3.72 13.69 8.23
C GLY A 117 -3.71 14.03 6.73
N TRP A 118 -4.38 15.12 6.33
CA TRP A 118 -4.35 15.61 4.96
C TRP A 118 -2.96 16.09 4.51
N LEU A 119 -2.12 16.62 5.42
CA LEU A 119 -0.73 17.03 5.11
C LEU A 119 0.14 15.85 4.72
N VAL A 120 -0.08 14.67 5.34
CA VAL A 120 0.63 13.44 5.00
C VAL A 120 0.32 13.02 3.56
N GLY A 121 -0.97 13.04 3.17
CA GLY A 121 -1.39 12.77 1.81
C GLY A 121 -0.86 13.81 0.80
N ALA A 122 -0.91 15.09 1.15
CA ALA A 122 -0.41 16.17 0.31
C ALA A 122 1.11 16.08 0.09
N ALA A 123 1.89 15.81 1.14
CA ALA A 123 3.35 15.64 1.06
C ALA A 123 3.72 14.44 0.19
N PHE A 124 3.01 13.31 0.35
CA PHE A 124 3.18 12.14 -0.50
C PHE A 124 2.90 12.45 -1.97
N LEU A 125 1.78 13.10 -2.27
CA LEU A 125 1.41 13.48 -3.64
C LEU A 125 2.41 14.45 -4.27
N CYS A 126 2.84 15.50 -3.53
CA CYS A 126 3.85 16.43 -4.02
C CYS A 126 5.18 15.71 -4.30
N SER A 127 5.62 14.86 -3.38
CA SER A 127 6.85 14.08 -3.53
C SER A 127 6.79 13.12 -4.72
N ALA A 128 5.67 12.42 -4.89
CA ALA A 128 5.42 11.54 -6.03
C ALA A 128 5.33 12.32 -7.36
N THR A 129 4.81 13.55 -7.34
CA THR A 129 4.78 14.41 -8.54
C THR A 129 6.19 14.82 -8.97
N VAL A 130 7.09 15.09 -8.02
CA VAL A 130 8.51 15.33 -8.33
C VAL A 130 9.15 14.07 -8.91
N LEU A 131 8.82 12.88 -8.35
CA LEU A 131 9.31 11.60 -8.90
C LEU A 131 8.79 11.36 -10.32
N LEU A 132 7.52 11.70 -10.61
CA LEU A 132 6.94 11.62 -11.95
C LEU A 132 7.70 12.52 -12.95
N ALA A 133 7.95 13.78 -12.56
CA ALA A 133 8.73 14.71 -13.38
C ALA A 133 10.14 14.18 -13.65
N THR A 134 10.82 13.67 -12.61
CA THR A 134 12.14 13.04 -12.74
C THR A 134 12.09 11.82 -13.67
N SER A 135 11.06 10.98 -13.59
CA SER A 135 10.87 9.83 -14.47
C SER A 135 10.78 10.27 -15.94
N TYR A 136 10.00 11.31 -16.24
CA TYR A 136 9.88 11.83 -17.62
C TYR A 136 11.18 12.51 -18.11
N VAL A 137 11.93 13.20 -17.25
CA VAL A 137 13.23 13.78 -17.63
C VAL A 137 14.23 12.66 -17.96
N MET A 138 14.25 11.58 -17.18
CA MET A 138 15.20 10.47 -17.39
C MET A 138 14.98 9.68 -18.69
N ILE A 139 13.79 9.76 -19.29
CA ILE A 139 13.55 9.15 -20.62
C ILE A 139 14.51 9.69 -21.68
N ASN A 140 14.87 10.97 -21.56
CA ASN A 140 15.70 11.67 -22.52
C ASN A 140 17.21 11.69 -22.16
N LEU A 141 17.57 11.05 -21.03
CA LEU A 141 18.95 10.99 -20.57
C LEU A 141 19.65 9.70 -21.03
N PRO A 142 20.98 9.74 -21.29
CA PRO A 142 21.75 8.54 -21.64
C PRO A 142 21.65 7.47 -20.53
N ASN A 143 21.62 6.19 -20.94
CA ASN A 143 21.56 5.04 -20.03
C ASN A 143 22.66 5.03 -18.95
N ALA A 144 23.79 5.66 -19.18
CA ALA A 144 24.88 5.79 -18.21
C ALA A 144 24.46 6.53 -16.92
N LEU A 145 23.45 7.42 -16.99
CA LEU A 145 22.95 8.19 -15.85
C LEU A 145 21.83 7.46 -15.09
N THR A 146 21.30 6.38 -15.63
CA THR A 146 20.18 5.62 -15.00
C THR A 146 20.65 4.63 -13.93
N LEU A 147 21.94 4.48 -13.71
CA LEU A 147 22.54 3.56 -12.73
C LEU A 147 22.05 2.10 -12.88
N GLY A 148 21.69 1.68 -14.10
CA GLY A 148 21.19 0.33 -14.38
C GLY A 148 19.78 0.01 -13.87
N ARG A 149 19.00 1.00 -13.41
CA ARG A 149 17.67 0.80 -12.82
C ARG A 149 16.51 0.64 -13.81
N GLY A 150 16.79 0.77 -15.09
CA GLY A 150 15.77 0.67 -16.13
C GLY A 150 15.27 2.03 -16.63
N TYR A 151 14.65 1.99 -17.79
CA TYR A 151 14.15 3.16 -18.50
C TYR A 151 13.02 3.83 -17.72
N GLY A 152 13.17 5.11 -17.40
CA GLY A 152 12.15 5.91 -16.68
C GLY A 152 11.95 5.56 -15.21
N VAL A 153 12.85 4.78 -14.58
CA VAL A 153 12.82 4.44 -13.14
C VAL A 153 13.92 5.17 -12.39
N PRO A 154 13.66 6.36 -11.81
CA PRO A 154 14.69 7.16 -11.14
C PRO A 154 15.26 6.49 -9.89
N VAL A 155 14.39 5.86 -9.09
CA VAL A 155 14.74 5.25 -7.80
C VAL A 155 13.91 3.99 -7.57
N LYS A 156 14.36 3.10 -6.71
CA LYS A 156 13.69 1.84 -6.37
C LYS A 156 13.52 0.92 -7.60
N ASP A 157 12.29 0.46 -7.84
CA ASP A 157 11.92 -0.46 -8.92
C ASP A 157 10.59 -0.04 -9.57
N ASP A 158 10.25 -0.69 -10.68
CA ASP A 158 9.04 -0.44 -11.45
C ASP A 158 7.76 -0.79 -10.68
N ILE A 159 7.79 -1.77 -9.80
CA ILE A 159 6.64 -2.20 -8.99
C ILE A 159 6.32 -1.13 -7.94
N ALA A 160 7.36 -0.63 -7.23
CA ALA A 160 7.20 0.42 -6.24
C ALA A 160 6.70 1.72 -6.89
N GLN A 161 7.29 2.14 -8.02
CA GLN A 161 6.88 3.32 -8.77
C GLN A 161 5.44 3.21 -9.24
N SER A 162 5.05 2.07 -9.82
CA SER A 162 3.68 1.84 -10.29
C SER A 162 2.65 1.93 -9.17
N GLY A 163 2.95 1.36 -8.00
CA GLY A 163 2.07 1.44 -6.84
C GLY A 163 1.88 2.87 -6.34
N ILE A 164 2.96 3.65 -6.25
CA ILE A 164 2.93 5.07 -5.87
C ILE A 164 2.10 5.88 -6.87
N PHE A 165 2.34 5.69 -8.18
CA PHE A 165 1.68 6.45 -9.24
C PHE A 165 0.19 6.10 -9.36
N THR A 166 -0.17 4.83 -9.19
CA THR A 166 -1.57 4.39 -9.16
C THR A 166 -2.34 5.08 -8.04
N LEU A 167 -1.81 5.10 -6.82
CA LEU A 167 -2.43 5.79 -5.68
C LEU A 167 -2.62 7.29 -5.96
N CYS A 168 -1.60 7.96 -6.49
CA CYS A 168 -1.66 9.38 -6.82
C CYS A 168 -2.70 9.68 -7.91
N ALA A 169 -2.74 8.88 -8.98
CA ALA A 169 -3.69 9.06 -10.07
C ALA A 169 -5.15 8.97 -9.58
N PHE A 170 -5.48 7.92 -8.82
CA PHE A 170 -6.85 7.72 -8.35
C PHE A 170 -7.24 8.67 -7.21
N ALA A 171 -6.30 9.14 -6.40
CA ALA A 171 -6.53 10.24 -5.47
C ALA A 171 -6.86 11.54 -6.21
N LEU A 172 -6.10 11.88 -7.26
CA LEU A 172 -6.31 13.08 -8.09
C LEU A 172 -7.63 13.04 -8.84
N PHE A 173 -8.04 11.90 -9.39
CA PHE A 173 -9.34 11.79 -10.05
C PHE A 173 -10.51 12.06 -9.08
N ARG A 174 -10.40 11.57 -7.86
CA ARG A 174 -11.41 11.85 -6.84
C ARG A 174 -11.41 13.32 -6.41
N ILE A 175 -10.23 13.91 -6.22
CA ILE A 175 -10.08 15.34 -5.95
C ILE A 175 -10.69 16.15 -7.09
N ALA A 176 -10.42 15.79 -8.34
CA ALA A 176 -10.96 16.50 -9.52
C ALA A 176 -12.47 16.48 -9.54
N VAL A 177 -13.12 15.36 -9.23
CA VAL A 177 -14.59 15.28 -9.11
C VAL A 177 -15.12 16.21 -8.03
N ASP A 178 -14.48 16.26 -6.85
CA ASP A 178 -14.90 17.14 -5.77
C ASP A 178 -14.78 18.63 -6.18
N ARG A 179 -13.64 19.00 -6.78
CA ARG A 179 -13.41 20.38 -7.26
C ARG A 179 -14.36 20.79 -8.39
N TRP A 180 -14.68 19.83 -9.28
CA TRP A 180 -15.68 20.08 -10.32
C TRP A 180 -17.06 20.41 -9.73
N ASN A 181 -17.47 19.66 -8.71
CA ASN A 181 -18.75 19.89 -8.01
C ASN A 181 -18.79 21.20 -7.22
N GLU A 182 -17.63 21.69 -6.76
CA GLU A 182 -17.46 22.99 -6.13
C GLU A 182 -17.41 24.14 -7.15
N GLY A 183 -17.54 23.89 -8.44
CA GLY A 183 -17.45 24.89 -9.52
C GLY A 183 -16.01 25.28 -9.88
N ARG A 184 -14.98 24.68 -9.28
CA ARG A 184 -13.55 24.99 -9.49
C ARG A 184 -12.98 24.21 -10.68
N ARG A 185 -13.55 24.46 -11.88
CA ARG A 185 -13.28 23.68 -13.10
C ARG A 185 -11.80 23.64 -13.52
N GLY A 186 -11.06 24.75 -13.37
CA GLY A 186 -9.63 24.80 -13.70
C GLY A 186 -8.78 23.87 -12.83
N VAL A 187 -9.06 23.85 -11.51
CA VAL A 187 -8.38 22.94 -10.56
C VAL A 187 -8.77 21.48 -10.84
N ALA A 188 -10.03 21.23 -11.19
CA ALA A 188 -10.48 19.89 -11.56
C ALA A 188 -9.75 19.39 -12.83
N ALA A 189 -9.67 20.24 -13.88
CA ALA A 189 -8.96 19.91 -15.11
C ALA A 189 -7.46 19.64 -14.86
N ALA A 190 -6.81 20.46 -14.04
CA ALA A 190 -5.41 20.24 -13.65
C ALA A 190 -5.22 18.92 -12.90
N GLY A 191 -6.15 18.58 -12.00
CA GLY A 191 -6.15 17.28 -11.29
C GLY A 191 -6.29 16.08 -12.23
N VAL A 192 -7.22 16.16 -13.19
CA VAL A 192 -7.38 15.14 -14.23
C VAL A 192 -6.11 15.01 -15.08
N ALA A 193 -5.56 16.14 -15.55
CA ALA A 193 -4.36 16.15 -16.38
C ALA A 193 -3.17 15.51 -15.66
N LEU A 194 -2.92 15.87 -14.40
CA LEU A 194 -1.84 15.28 -13.60
C LEU A 194 -2.11 13.78 -13.34
N GLY A 195 -3.34 13.38 -13.03
CA GLY A 195 -3.70 11.97 -12.87
C GLY A 195 -3.46 11.16 -14.15
N LEU A 196 -3.79 11.71 -15.32
CA LEU A 196 -3.52 11.09 -16.61
C LEU A 196 -2.02 11.02 -16.92
N LEU A 197 -1.21 11.99 -16.49
CA LEU A 197 0.26 11.94 -16.62
C LEU A 197 0.84 10.80 -15.79
N PHE A 198 0.35 10.56 -14.57
CA PHE A 198 0.74 9.39 -13.77
C PHE A 198 0.37 8.08 -14.49
N LEU A 199 -0.85 7.95 -15.04
CA LEU A 199 -1.26 6.75 -15.79
C LEU A 199 -0.45 6.60 -17.08
N ALA A 200 -0.20 7.68 -17.82
CA ALA A 200 0.59 7.65 -19.04
C ALA A 200 2.02 7.14 -18.79
N ASN A 201 2.65 7.56 -17.69
CA ASN A 201 3.95 7.03 -17.30
C ASN A 201 3.91 5.51 -17.11
N MET A 202 2.90 4.98 -16.41
CA MET A 202 2.75 3.55 -16.18
C MET A 202 2.41 2.74 -17.44
N ILE A 203 1.82 3.36 -18.44
CA ILE A 203 1.38 2.69 -19.66
C ILE A 203 2.46 2.73 -20.76
N TYR A 204 3.17 3.86 -20.86
CA TYR A 204 4.08 4.14 -21.99
C TYR A 204 5.56 4.16 -21.58
N VAL A 205 5.88 4.26 -20.29
CA VAL A 205 7.27 4.36 -19.80
C VAL A 205 7.65 3.15 -18.95
N VAL A 206 6.91 2.90 -17.88
CA VAL A 206 7.25 1.87 -16.87
C VAL A 206 6.05 0.99 -16.62
N THR A 207 5.94 -0.14 -17.32
CA THR A 207 4.77 -1.03 -17.16
C THR A 207 5.04 -2.14 -16.18
N SER A 208 4.43 -2.06 -15.00
CA SER A 208 4.34 -3.16 -14.04
C SER A 208 3.15 -4.07 -14.38
N ARG A 209 3.36 -5.41 -14.35
CA ARG A 209 2.27 -6.40 -14.58
C ARG A 209 1.12 -6.21 -13.57
N THR A 210 1.44 -5.90 -12.34
CA THR A 210 0.45 -5.68 -11.27
C THR A 210 -0.42 -4.45 -11.55
N ALA A 211 0.15 -3.36 -12.07
CA ALA A 211 -0.60 -2.16 -12.40
C ALA A 211 -1.68 -2.40 -13.47
N LEU A 212 -1.42 -3.33 -14.41
CA LEU A 212 -2.38 -3.70 -15.45
C LEU A 212 -3.69 -4.29 -14.89
N VAL A 213 -3.63 -4.93 -13.73
CA VAL A 213 -4.82 -5.48 -13.04
C VAL A 213 -5.43 -4.46 -12.08
N VAL A 214 -4.59 -3.72 -11.36
CA VAL A 214 -5.02 -2.77 -10.34
C VAL A 214 -5.75 -1.57 -10.95
N ILE A 215 -5.25 -1.01 -12.06
CA ILE A 215 -5.84 0.19 -12.69
C ILE A 215 -7.29 -0.03 -13.13
N PRO A 216 -7.64 -1.07 -13.91
CA PRO A 216 -9.03 -1.33 -14.28
C PRO A 216 -9.93 -1.56 -13.07
N LEU A 217 -9.46 -2.29 -12.07
CA LEU A 217 -10.24 -2.54 -10.84
C LEU A 217 -10.53 -1.25 -10.09
N LEU A 218 -9.52 -0.39 -9.89
CA LEU A 218 -9.70 0.90 -9.22
C LEU A 218 -10.60 1.85 -10.03
N TYR A 219 -10.56 1.77 -11.36
CA TYR A 219 -11.48 2.51 -12.22
C TYR A 219 -12.93 2.09 -11.97
N VAL A 220 -13.19 0.77 -11.93
CA VAL A 220 -14.51 0.23 -11.60
C VAL A 220 -14.95 0.65 -10.18
N LEU A 221 -14.07 0.53 -9.19
CA LEU A 221 -14.35 0.95 -7.81
C LEU A 221 -14.64 2.46 -7.71
N LEU A 222 -13.93 3.30 -8.47
CA LEU A 222 -14.19 4.73 -8.53
C LEU A 222 -15.60 5.01 -9.07
N ALA A 223 -16.02 4.32 -10.14
CA ALA A 223 -17.37 4.45 -10.68
C ALA A 223 -18.43 4.07 -9.65
N PHE A 224 -18.24 2.96 -8.94
CA PHE A 224 -19.13 2.56 -7.85
C PHE A 224 -19.17 3.57 -6.70
N HIS A 225 -18.01 4.04 -6.26
CA HIS A 225 -17.90 5.03 -5.19
C HIS A 225 -18.61 6.35 -5.55
N LEU A 226 -18.45 6.82 -6.77
CA LEU A 226 -19.13 8.04 -7.27
C LEU A 226 -20.63 7.82 -7.45
N ARG A 227 -21.08 6.63 -7.82
CA ARG A 227 -22.49 6.28 -7.99
C ARG A 227 -23.23 6.22 -6.65
N LEU A 228 -22.64 5.61 -5.61
CA LEU A 228 -23.26 5.57 -4.28
C LEU A 228 -23.67 6.97 -3.82
N ASN A 229 -22.97 8.00 -4.30
CA ASN A 229 -23.28 9.39 -4.01
C ASN A 229 -24.31 10.04 -4.97
N ARG A 230 -24.64 9.45 -6.15
CA ARG A 230 -25.42 10.13 -7.22
C ARG A 230 -26.51 9.32 -7.95
N GLY A 231 -26.58 8.01 -7.76
CA GLY A 231 -27.76 7.19 -8.13
C GLY A 231 -28.21 7.09 -9.59
N SER A 232 -27.43 7.52 -10.62
CA SER A 232 -27.88 7.51 -12.03
C SER A 232 -27.31 6.34 -12.86
N LEU A 233 -28.20 5.50 -13.46
CA LEU A 233 -27.80 4.45 -14.39
C LEU A 233 -27.05 4.99 -15.62
N ARG A 234 -27.45 6.17 -16.13
CA ARG A 234 -26.78 6.83 -17.27
C ARG A 234 -25.32 7.15 -16.96
N ALA A 235 -25.03 7.60 -15.75
CA ALA A 235 -23.65 7.86 -15.32
C ALA A 235 -22.80 6.59 -15.32
N ILE A 236 -23.38 5.44 -14.92
CA ILE A 236 -22.63 4.16 -14.92
C ILE A 236 -22.31 3.72 -16.34
N VAL A 237 -23.31 3.80 -17.24
CA VAL A 237 -23.11 3.42 -18.64
C VAL A 237 -22.03 4.34 -19.26
N ALA A 238 -22.09 5.66 -18.98
CA ALA A 238 -21.07 6.61 -19.45
C ALA A 238 -19.67 6.29 -18.91
N TYR A 239 -19.55 5.95 -17.62
CA TYR A 239 -18.25 5.54 -17.03
C TYR A 239 -17.76 4.23 -17.64
N ALA A 240 -18.62 3.24 -17.80
CA ALA A 240 -18.25 1.96 -18.41
C ALA A 240 -17.79 2.16 -19.86
N ALA A 241 -18.54 2.95 -20.65
CA ALA A 241 -18.18 3.27 -22.03
C ALA A 241 -16.85 4.04 -22.12
N ALA A 242 -16.63 5.04 -21.25
CA ALA A 242 -15.37 5.78 -21.17
C ALA A 242 -14.19 4.86 -20.79
N GLY A 243 -14.39 3.93 -19.86
CA GLY A 243 -13.37 2.96 -19.48
C GLY A 243 -13.02 2.00 -20.61
N LEU A 244 -14.02 1.46 -21.30
CA LEU A 244 -13.82 0.61 -22.47
C LEU A 244 -13.11 1.34 -23.61
N ALA A 245 -13.51 2.58 -23.88
CA ALA A 245 -12.86 3.44 -24.88
C ALA A 245 -11.40 3.72 -24.50
N ALA A 246 -11.11 4.02 -23.23
CA ALA A 246 -9.75 4.20 -22.73
C ALA A 246 -8.91 2.94 -22.86
N LEU A 247 -9.45 1.78 -22.50
CA LEU A 247 -8.76 0.48 -22.66
C LEU A 247 -8.46 0.18 -24.14
N ALA A 248 -9.45 0.39 -25.02
CA ALA A 248 -9.25 0.21 -26.46
C ALA A 248 -8.20 1.19 -27.02
N PHE A 249 -8.25 2.45 -26.63
CA PHE A 249 -7.26 3.46 -27.02
C PHE A 249 -5.86 3.08 -26.57
N VAL A 250 -5.69 2.70 -25.30
CA VAL A 250 -4.39 2.27 -24.76
C VAL A 250 -3.90 1.02 -25.48
N TRP A 251 -4.77 0.03 -25.72
CA TRP A 251 -4.39 -1.18 -26.48
C TRP A 251 -3.93 -0.86 -27.91
N MET A 252 -4.61 0.07 -28.57
CA MET A 252 -4.24 0.46 -29.94
C MET A 252 -2.94 1.27 -30.01
N THR A 253 -2.68 2.14 -29.02
CA THR A 253 -1.56 3.09 -29.05
C THR A 253 -0.30 2.59 -28.33
N SER A 254 -0.42 1.79 -27.26
CA SER A 254 0.72 1.32 -26.49
C SER A 254 1.30 0.01 -27.06
N HIS A 255 2.35 0.11 -27.87
CA HIS A 255 3.15 -1.03 -28.27
C HIS A 255 3.80 -1.72 -27.05
N HIS A 256 4.20 -0.91 -26.06
CA HIS A 256 4.84 -1.39 -24.84
C HIS A 256 3.91 -2.29 -24.01
N LEU A 257 2.63 -1.91 -23.89
CA LEU A 257 1.62 -2.74 -23.22
C LEU A 257 1.41 -4.06 -23.95
N ARG A 258 1.21 -4.02 -25.28
CA ARG A 258 1.03 -5.24 -26.09
C ARG A 258 2.23 -6.18 -25.99
N ALA A 259 3.45 -5.63 -26.05
CA ALA A 259 4.67 -6.40 -25.87
C ALA A 259 4.75 -7.06 -24.47
N ARG A 260 4.36 -6.34 -23.42
CA ARG A 260 4.33 -6.90 -22.05
C ARG A 260 3.30 -8.02 -21.91
N VAL A 261 2.12 -7.90 -22.50
CA VAL A 261 1.09 -8.96 -22.47
C VAL A 261 1.54 -10.17 -23.30
N SER A 262 2.12 -9.95 -24.48
CA SER A 262 2.63 -11.06 -25.31
C SER A 262 3.79 -11.80 -24.65
N VAL A 263 4.70 -11.09 -23.97
CA VAL A 263 5.80 -11.71 -23.21
C VAL A 263 5.27 -12.61 -22.09
N VAL A 264 4.22 -12.23 -21.37
CA VAL A 264 3.65 -13.09 -20.33
C VAL A 264 3.10 -14.38 -20.91
N SER A 265 2.37 -14.30 -22.02
CA SER A 265 1.82 -15.51 -22.66
C SER A 265 2.91 -16.39 -23.29
N SER A 266 3.94 -15.79 -23.92
CA SER A 266 5.07 -16.55 -24.47
C SER A 266 5.91 -17.22 -23.38
N GLU A 267 6.21 -16.51 -22.26
CA GLU A 267 6.92 -17.06 -21.11
C GLU A 267 6.21 -18.29 -20.52
N ILE A 268 4.88 -18.22 -20.38
CA ILE A 268 4.08 -19.35 -19.85
C ILE A 268 4.11 -20.52 -20.85
N ASN A 269 3.88 -20.27 -22.14
CA ASN A 269 3.88 -21.31 -23.16
C ASN A 269 5.26 -21.98 -23.31
N GLU A 270 6.33 -21.19 -23.28
CA GLU A 270 7.69 -21.69 -23.36
C GLU A 270 8.03 -22.54 -22.12
N HIS A 271 7.68 -22.08 -20.93
CA HIS A 271 7.87 -22.83 -19.70
C HIS A 271 7.11 -24.16 -19.72
N VAL A 272 5.83 -24.17 -20.15
CA VAL A 272 5.01 -25.38 -20.23
C VAL A 272 5.55 -26.36 -21.28
N ALA A 273 6.07 -25.86 -22.42
CA ALA A 273 6.54 -26.69 -23.53
C ALA A 273 7.96 -27.24 -23.32
N THR A 274 8.85 -26.47 -22.69
CA THR A 274 10.30 -26.78 -22.64
C THR A 274 10.88 -26.88 -21.22
N GLY A 275 10.12 -26.48 -20.19
CA GLY A 275 10.64 -26.32 -18.82
C GLY A 275 11.59 -25.14 -18.65
N ALA A 276 11.62 -24.20 -19.61
CA ALA A 276 12.54 -23.06 -19.56
C ALA A 276 12.28 -22.16 -18.34
N ASP A 277 13.37 -21.66 -17.74
CA ASP A 277 13.34 -20.73 -16.61
C ASP A 277 12.89 -19.33 -17.04
N THR A 278 11.58 -19.14 -17.16
CA THR A 278 10.98 -17.83 -17.45
C THR A 278 10.42 -17.18 -16.16
N SER A 279 10.35 -15.85 -16.14
CA SER A 279 9.85 -15.11 -14.95
C SER A 279 8.40 -15.46 -14.57
N SER A 280 7.53 -15.72 -15.54
CA SER A 280 6.14 -16.14 -15.30
C SER A 280 6.03 -17.63 -14.99
N GLY A 281 6.83 -18.46 -15.63
CA GLY A 281 6.93 -19.90 -15.38
C GLY A 281 7.42 -20.19 -13.98
N ALA A 282 8.50 -19.54 -13.55
CA ALA A 282 9.05 -19.67 -12.21
C ALA A 282 8.01 -19.36 -11.12
N ARG A 283 7.14 -18.33 -11.32
CA ARG A 283 6.07 -18.03 -10.37
C ARG A 283 5.02 -19.14 -10.26
N LEU A 284 4.66 -19.76 -11.40
CA LEU A 284 3.73 -20.91 -11.39
C LEU A 284 4.34 -22.09 -10.62
N GLU A 285 5.63 -22.37 -10.81
CA GLU A 285 6.33 -23.39 -10.03
C GLU A 285 6.39 -23.03 -8.54
N PHE A 286 6.72 -21.78 -8.19
CA PHE A 286 6.73 -21.35 -6.79
C PHE A 286 5.35 -21.50 -6.14
N TRP A 287 4.26 -21.25 -6.86
CA TRP A 287 2.91 -21.46 -6.35
C TRP A 287 2.60 -22.95 -6.16
N LYS A 288 3.03 -23.81 -7.11
CA LYS A 288 2.88 -25.26 -7.00
C LYS A 288 3.64 -25.83 -5.80
N TYR A 289 4.90 -25.41 -5.60
CA TYR A 289 5.68 -25.80 -4.42
C TYR A 289 5.07 -25.24 -3.13
N SER A 290 4.62 -23.99 -3.15
CA SER A 290 3.96 -23.37 -1.98
C SER A 290 2.73 -24.14 -1.52
N LEU A 291 1.92 -24.67 -2.45
CA LEU A 291 0.76 -25.51 -2.10
C LEU A 291 1.21 -26.78 -1.36
N ARG A 292 2.21 -27.51 -1.88
CA ARG A 292 2.76 -28.71 -1.22
C ARG A 292 3.31 -28.40 0.16
N ILE A 293 4.07 -27.29 0.30
CA ILE A 293 4.62 -26.87 1.58
C ILE A 293 3.51 -26.56 2.59
N VAL A 294 2.43 -25.90 2.16
CA VAL A 294 1.28 -25.60 3.02
C VAL A 294 0.51 -26.87 3.39
N GLU A 295 0.40 -27.86 2.49
CA GLU A 295 -0.23 -29.16 2.76
C GLU A 295 0.49 -29.95 3.88
N ASP A 296 1.82 -29.80 4.03
CA ASP A 296 2.58 -30.47 5.07
C ASP A 296 2.38 -29.88 6.48
N ALA A 297 2.04 -28.59 6.57
CA ALA A 297 1.77 -27.92 7.85
C ALA A 297 0.56 -26.97 7.75
N PRO A 298 -0.67 -27.49 7.51
CA PRO A 298 -1.80 -26.68 7.05
C PRO A 298 -2.36 -25.74 8.11
N LEU A 299 -2.26 -26.03 9.41
CA LEU A 299 -2.94 -25.25 10.45
C LEU A 299 -2.12 -24.04 10.93
N VAL A 300 -0.86 -24.27 11.33
CA VAL A 300 -0.01 -23.26 11.98
C VAL A 300 1.28 -22.97 11.20
N GLY A 301 1.47 -23.62 10.04
CA GLY A 301 2.63 -23.46 9.18
C GLY A 301 3.94 -23.98 9.79
N HIS A 302 5.04 -23.77 9.06
CA HIS A 302 6.39 -24.24 9.45
C HIS A 302 7.12 -23.27 10.40
N GLY A 303 6.50 -22.14 10.75
CA GLY A 303 7.10 -21.12 11.62
C GLY A 303 7.70 -19.95 10.83
N THR A 304 7.92 -18.85 11.54
CA THR A 304 8.41 -17.60 10.96
C THR A 304 9.86 -17.71 10.48
N GLY A 305 10.13 -17.27 9.26
CA GLY A 305 11.47 -17.28 8.64
C GLY A 305 11.79 -18.53 7.83
N THR A 306 10.88 -19.51 7.72
CA THR A 306 11.15 -20.82 7.11
C THR A 306 11.00 -20.88 5.60
N ILE A 307 10.58 -19.81 4.90
CA ILE A 307 10.28 -19.85 3.46
C ILE A 307 11.43 -20.44 2.65
N ALA A 308 12.65 -19.94 2.81
CA ALA A 308 13.80 -20.38 2.02
C ALA A 308 14.15 -21.86 2.29
N SER A 309 14.12 -22.29 3.54
CA SER A 309 14.42 -23.67 3.93
C SER A 309 13.36 -24.65 3.43
N GLU A 310 12.08 -24.25 3.44
CA GLU A 310 11.00 -25.11 2.93
C GLU A 310 11.05 -25.24 1.41
N PHE A 311 11.35 -24.17 0.69
CA PHE A 311 11.59 -24.27 -0.75
C PHE A 311 12.79 -25.19 -1.08
N GLN A 312 13.89 -25.11 -0.32
CA GLN A 312 15.03 -26.02 -0.50
C GLN A 312 14.66 -27.49 -0.32
N ARG A 313 13.73 -27.80 0.59
CA ARG A 313 13.30 -29.18 0.88
C ARG A 313 12.36 -29.75 -0.17
N HIS A 314 11.50 -28.91 -0.76
CA HIS A 314 10.37 -29.34 -1.59
C HIS A 314 10.57 -29.10 -3.08
N ALA A 315 11.56 -28.30 -3.48
CA ALA A 315 11.79 -28.00 -4.87
C ALA A 315 12.63 -29.07 -5.57
N ASP A 316 12.12 -29.57 -6.68
CA ASP A 316 12.77 -30.59 -7.50
C ASP A 316 13.88 -30.01 -8.42
N GLY A 317 14.10 -28.69 -8.45
CA GLY A 317 15.05 -28.00 -9.33
C GLY A 317 15.77 -26.83 -8.65
N ALA A 318 16.92 -26.44 -9.22
CA ALA A 318 17.78 -25.38 -8.67
C ALA A 318 17.08 -24.03 -8.53
N ALA A 319 16.22 -23.65 -9.48
CA ALA A 319 15.48 -22.41 -9.43
C ALA A 319 14.47 -22.38 -8.26
N GLY A 320 13.72 -23.47 -8.07
CA GLY A 320 12.81 -23.62 -6.93
C GLY A 320 13.57 -23.63 -5.59
N ALA A 321 14.65 -24.41 -5.50
CA ALA A 321 15.45 -24.50 -4.28
C ALA A 321 16.11 -23.17 -3.87
N SER A 322 16.33 -22.23 -4.79
CA SER A 322 16.87 -20.91 -4.51
C SER A 322 15.80 -19.86 -4.14
N ALA A 323 14.51 -20.20 -4.24
CA ALA A 323 13.41 -19.28 -4.01
C ALA A 323 13.35 -18.82 -2.54
N ARG A 324 13.21 -17.52 -2.35
CA ARG A 324 13.09 -16.88 -1.03
C ARG A 324 11.76 -16.14 -0.86
N ASN A 325 10.95 -16.09 -1.92
CA ASN A 325 9.66 -15.43 -1.94
C ASN A 325 8.74 -16.15 -2.93
N PRO A 326 7.56 -16.65 -2.51
CA PRO A 326 6.59 -17.29 -3.40
C PRO A 326 5.89 -16.30 -4.34
N HIS A 327 6.16 -15.00 -4.24
CA HIS A 327 5.49 -13.93 -4.99
C HIS A 327 3.96 -13.99 -4.89
N ASN A 328 3.48 -14.34 -3.71
CA ASN A 328 2.07 -14.30 -3.32
C ASN A 328 1.98 -14.24 -1.81
N GLN A 329 1.30 -13.22 -1.29
CA GLN A 329 1.23 -12.96 0.16
C GLN A 329 0.50 -14.07 0.92
N ILE A 330 -0.53 -14.67 0.30
CA ILE A 330 -1.29 -15.76 0.95
C ILE A 330 -0.38 -16.96 1.16
N PHE A 331 0.43 -17.34 0.16
CA PHE A 331 1.42 -18.40 0.30
C PHE A 331 2.53 -18.02 1.28
N THR A 332 3.00 -16.77 1.23
CA THR A 332 4.03 -16.29 2.17
C THR A 332 3.60 -16.43 3.63
N VAL A 333 2.32 -16.11 3.91
CA VAL A 333 1.74 -16.27 5.25
C VAL A 333 1.38 -17.73 5.51
N GLY A 334 0.82 -18.45 4.53
CA GLY A 334 0.42 -19.85 4.65
C GLY A 334 1.59 -20.79 4.98
N ILE A 335 2.73 -20.61 4.31
CA ILE A 335 3.96 -21.39 4.60
C ILE A 335 4.42 -21.19 6.05
N GLN A 336 4.45 -19.94 6.51
CA GLN A 336 4.98 -19.61 7.84
C GLN A 336 3.97 -19.82 8.97
N LEU A 337 2.70 -19.47 8.76
CA LEU A 337 1.68 -19.35 9.80
C LEU A 337 0.43 -20.22 9.54
N GLY A 338 0.42 -21.00 8.46
CA GLY A 338 -0.69 -21.88 8.10
C GLY A 338 -2.01 -21.17 7.85
N ALA A 339 -3.10 -21.93 7.89
CA ALA A 339 -4.46 -21.43 7.70
C ALA A 339 -4.86 -20.38 8.75
N VAL A 340 -4.40 -20.51 9.99
CA VAL A 340 -4.67 -19.54 11.05
C VAL A 340 -4.11 -18.17 10.67
N GLY A 341 -2.85 -18.10 10.20
CA GLY A 341 -2.25 -16.85 9.75
C GLY A 341 -2.97 -16.25 8.54
N VAL A 342 -3.35 -17.08 7.58
CA VAL A 342 -4.12 -16.66 6.39
C VAL A 342 -5.49 -16.10 6.79
N LEU A 343 -6.21 -16.74 7.70
CA LEU A 343 -7.50 -16.23 8.18
C LEU A 343 -7.39 -14.89 8.89
N ILE A 344 -6.35 -14.70 9.72
CA ILE A 344 -6.07 -13.41 10.37
C ILE A 344 -5.76 -12.35 9.30
N LEU A 345 -4.95 -12.66 8.29
CA LEU A 345 -4.63 -11.77 7.19
C LEU A 345 -5.88 -11.33 6.41
N LEU A 346 -6.74 -12.29 6.03
CA LEU A 346 -7.98 -12.01 5.32
C LEU A 346 -8.97 -11.19 6.15
N ALA A 347 -9.08 -11.49 7.44
CA ALA A 347 -9.89 -10.72 8.38
C ALA A 347 -9.35 -9.27 8.52
N MET A 348 -8.02 -9.09 8.60
CA MET A 348 -7.36 -7.78 8.63
C MET A 348 -7.66 -6.97 7.37
N TRP A 349 -7.49 -7.57 6.19
CA TRP A 349 -7.79 -6.90 4.93
C TRP A 349 -9.28 -6.53 4.83
N SER A 350 -10.17 -7.42 5.25
CA SER A 350 -11.62 -7.16 5.27
C SER A 350 -11.98 -6.02 6.23
N ALA A 351 -11.41 -6.00 7.44
CA ALA A 351 -11.65 -4.94 8.41
C ALA A 351 -11.16 -3.58 7.90
N HIS A 352 -9.97 -3.53 7.29
CA HIS A 352 -9.44 -2.30 6.71
C HIS A 352 -10.27 -1.84 5.49
N TRP A 353 -10.68 -2.77 4.62
CA TRP A 353 -11.52 -2.43 3.47
C TRP A 353 -12.87 -1.86 3.91
N LEU A 354 -13.53 -2.51 4.87
CA LEU A 354 -14.81 -2.06 5.43
C LEU A 354 -14.70 -0.69 6.12
N MET A 355 -13.58 -0.38 6.79
CA MET A 355 -13.34 0.93 7.42
C MET A 355 -13.42 2.08 6.39
N PHE A 356 -13.10 1.81 5.12
CA PHE A 356 -13.04 2.79 4.05
C PHE A 356 -14.24 2.78 3.10
N THR A 357 -15.32 2.07 3.39
CA THR A 357 -16.54 2.05 2.56
C THR A 357 -17.38 3.35 2.64
N GLY A 358 -17.05 4.24 3.57
CA GLY A 358 -17.73 5.52 3.75
C GLY A 358 -17.49 6.53 2.60
N PRO A 359 -18.24 7.63 2.58
CA PRO A 359 -18.07 8.71 1.59
C PRO A 359 -16.83 9.57 1.91
N GLY A 360 -16.42 10.36 0.90
CA GLY A 360 -15.38 11.39 1.04
C GLY A 360 -13.99 10.94 0.58
N LEU A 361 -13.12 11.94 0.38
CA LEU A 361 -11.78 11.77 -0.17
C LEU A 361 -10.90 10.86 0.71
N THR A 362 -10.95 11.04 2.03
CA THR A 362 -10.13 10.28 2.98
C THR A 362 -10.46 8.78 2.92
N ALA A 363 -11.76 8.44 2.91
CA ALA A 363 -12.20 7.06 2.77
C ALA A 363 -11.81 6.48 1.40
N TRP A 364 -11.93 7.26 0.34
CA TRP A 364 -11.52 6.84 -1.00
C TRP A 364 -10.01 6.53 -1.07
N ILE A 365 -9.14 7.40 -0.55
CA ILE A 365 -7.69 7.16 -0.56
C ILE A 365 -7.36 5.88 0.22
N GLY A 366 -7.94 5.69 1.39
CA GLY A 366 -7.76 4.44 2.16
C GLY A 366 -8.25 3.20 1.40
N MET A 367 -9.40 3.29 0.71
CA MET A 367 -9.92 2.23 -0.14
C MET A 367 -8.94 1.86 -1.26
N VAL A 368 -8.36 2.86 -1.95
CA VAL A 368 -7.34 2.66 -2.99
C VAL A 368 -6.12 1.95 -2.43
N VAL A 369 -5.60 2.39 -1.26
CA VAL A 369 -4.44 1.78 -0.60
C VAL A 369 -4.70 0.30 -0.29
N VAL A 370 -5.85 -0.01 0.33
CA VAL A 370 -6.18 -1.39 0.72
C VAL A 370 -6.39 -2.26 -0.50
N THR A 371 -7.18 -1.81 -1.47
CA THR A 371 -7.46 -2.58 -2.70
C THR A 371 -6.20 -2.85 -3.51
N GLN A 372 -5.37 -1.82 -3.71
CA GLN A 372 -4.10 -1.96 -4.42
C GLN A 372 -3.16 -2.95 -3.72
N ASN A 373 -3.09 -2.90 -2.39
CA ASN A 373 -2.27 -3.84 -1.63
C ASN A 373 -2.81 -5.27 -1.75
N ILE A 374 -4.11 -5.50 -1.55
CA ILE A 374 -4.72 -6.83 -1.67
C ILE A 374 -4.44 -7.43 -3.06
N VAL A 375 -4.73 -6.69 -4.12
CA VAL A 375 -4.52 -7.16 -5.50
C VAL A 375 -3.03 -7.38 -5.79
N GLY A 376 -2.18 -6.46 -5.37
CA GLY A 376 -0.73 -6.59 -5.51
C GLY A 376 -0.17 -7.81 -4.77
N CYS A 377 -0.73 -8.12 -3.62
CA CYS A 377 -0.38 -9.28 -2.80
C CYS A 377 -0.74 -10.64 -3.42
N LEU A 378 -1.61 -10.68 -4.42
CA LEU A 378 -1.87 -11.90 -5.20
C LEU A 378 -0.73 -12.23 -6.18
N PHE A 379 0.07 -11.23 -6.57
CA PHE A 379 1.15 -11.36 -7.54
C PHE A 379 2.54 -11.12 -6.96
N ASN A 380 2.61 -10.70 -5.69
CA ASN A 380 3.85 -10.48 -4.94
C ASN A 380 3.56 -10.51 -3.43
N SER A 381 4.59 -10.38 -2.57
CA SER A 381 4.44 -10.30 -1.11
C SER A 381 4.47 -8.84 -0.64
N HIS A 382 3.60 -7.99 -1.22
CA HIS A 382 3.63 -6.53 -1.06
C HIS A 382 3.49 -6.06 0.40
N LEU A 383 2.72 -6.78 1.23
CA LEU A 383 2.57 -6.42 2.64
C LEU A 383 3.89 -6.53 3.40
N LEU A 384 4.76 -7.46 2.99
CA LEU A 384 6.06 -7.70 3.61
C LEU A 384 7.21 -6.99 2.91
N ASP A 385 7.00 -6.42 1.71
CA ASP A 385 7.97 -5.55 1.04
C ASP A 385 8.13 -4.22 1.78
N PHE A 386 9.31 -3.60 1.71
CA PHE A 386 9.55 -2.35 2.40
C PHE A 386 8.61 -1.24 1.91
N THR A 387 8.65 -0.91 0.63
CA THR A 387 7.92 0.25 0.10
C THR A 387 6.40 0.04 0.12
N GLN A 388 5.93 -1.08 -0.40
CA GLN A 388 4.50 -1.38 -0.47
C GLN A 388 3.90 -1.64 0.91
N GLY A 389 4.65 -2.30 1.80
CA GLY A 389 4.21 -2.53 3.18
C GLY A 389 4.07 -1.23 3.97
N TRP A 390 5.03 -0.32 3.87
CA TRP A 390 4.92 0.99 4.53
C TRP A 390 3.86 1.89 3.90
N LEU A 391 3.66 1.82 2.57
CA LEU A 391 2.55 2.50 1.91
C LEU A 391 1.19 2.04 2.46
N TYR A 392 1.04 0.71 2.65
CA TYR A 392 -0.16 0.15 3.26
C TYR A 392 -0.34 0.59 4.71
N VAL A 393 0.69 0.44 5.54
CA VAL A 393 0.65 0.74 6.97
C VAL A 393 0.34 2.21 7.23
N PHE A 394 1.04 3.13 6.54
CA PHE A 394 0.79 4.56 6.64
C PHE A 394 -0.56 4.95 6.06
N GLY A 395 -0.93 4.39 4.91
CA GLY A 395 -2.21 4.65 4.29
C GLY A 395 -3.39 4.24 5.18
N VAL A 396 -3.36 3.01 5.70
CA VAL A 396 -4.41 2.53 6.62
C VAL A 396 -4.41 3.32 7.93
N GLY A 397 -3.24 3.54 8.54
CA GLY A 397 -3.16 4.21 9.84
C GLY A 397 -3.57 5.67 9.79
N VAL A 398 -3.03 6.45 8.85
CA VAL A 398 -3.29 7.89 8.72
C VAL A 398 -4.72 8.17 8.27
N PHE A 399 -5.14 7.56 7.15
CA PHE A 399 -6.48 7.81 6.62
C PHE A 399 -7.55 7.13 7.45
N GLY A 400 -7.27 5.95 8.04
CA GLY A 400 -8.17 5.28 8.97
C GLY A 400 -8.39 6.11 10.24
N GLY A 401 -7.32 6.61 10.86
CA GLY A 401 -7.44 7.52 12.02
C GLY A 401 -8.26 8.76 11.70
N THR A 402 -8.05 9.35 10.51
CA THR A 402 -8.80 10.53 10.05
C THR A 402 -10.29 10.20 9.83
N VAL A 403 -10.63 9.04 9.22
CA VAL A 403 -12.02 8.58 9.08
C VAL A 403 -12.69 8.40 10.43
N LEU A 404 -12.01 7.76 11.39
CA LEU A 404 -12.52 7.56 12.74
C LEU A 404 -12.71 8.88 13.51
N ARG A 405 -11.87 9.89 13.24
CA ARG A 405 -12.03 11.25 13.77
C ARG A 405 -13.30 11.91 13.26
N HIS A 406 -13.52 11.88 11.93
CA HIS A 406 -14.72 12.48 11.31
C HIS A 406 -16.00 11.81 11.81
N ALA A 407 -16.02 10.48 11.94
CA ALA A 407 -17.15 9.75 12.49
C ALA A 407 -17.48 10.19 13.95
N LYS A 408 -16.45 10.43 14.77
CA LYS A 408 -16.65 10.92 16.15
C LYS A 408 -17.24 12.33 16.17
N VAL A 409 -16.77 13.24 15.33
CA VAL A 409 -17.27 14.61 15.23
C VAL A 409 -18.74 14.61 14.77
N ALA A 410 -19.08 13.78 13.78
CA ALA A 410 -20.45 13.66 13.27
C ALA A 410 -21.43 13.07 14.30
N ALA A 411 -20.95 12.23 15.22
CA ALA A 411 -21.76 11.62 16.28
C ALA A 411 -21.96 12.53 17.53
N GLN A 412 -21.27 13.67 17.63
CA GLN A 412 -21.51 14.64 18.70
C GLN A 412 -22.78 15.43 18.40
N PRO A 413 -23.80 15.44 19.29
CA PRO A 413 -24.98 16.25 19.10
C PRO A 413 -24.57 17.72 18.98
N ALA A 414 -25.16 18.45 18.01
CA ALA A 414 -24.94 19.87 17.89
C ALA A 414 -25.30 20.51 19.24
N VAL A 415 -24.30 21.11 19.90
CA VAL A 415 -24.54 21.88 21.14
C VAL A 415 -25.58 22.93 20.79
N SER A 416 -26.81 22.78 21.30
CA SER A 416 -27.88 23.72 21.08
C SER A 416 -27.39 25.09 21.52
N ALA A 417 -27.31 26.03 20.57
CA ALA A 417 -27.05 27.42 20.89
C ALA A 417 -28.08 27.87 21.92
N PRO A 418 -27.68 28.58 22.98
CA PRO A 418 -28.64 29.13 23.90
C PRO A 418 -29.62 29.98 23.13
N ARG A 419 -30.91 29.69 23.26
CA ARG A 419 -31.97 30.51 22.67
C ARG A 419 -31.86 31.90 23.32
N PRO A 420 -31.99 32.97 22.53
CA PRO A 420 -31.92 34.35 23.02
C PRO A 420 -33.02 34.67 24.04
#